data_366eff713b0a78026322ae1e4f7a8e8c
#
_entry.id   366eff713b0a78026322ae1e4f7a8e8c
#
_cell.length_a   1.000
_cell.length_b   1.000
_cell.length_c   1.000
_cell.angle_alpha   90.00
_cell.angle_beta   90.00
_cell.angle_gamma   90.00
#
_symmetry.space_group_name_H-M   'P 1'
#
loop_
_entity.id
_entity.type
_entity.pdbx_description
1 polymer ?
#
loop_
_entity_poly.entity_id
_entity_poly.type
_entity_poly.pdbx_seq_one_letter_code
_entity_poly.pdbx_strand_id
1 'polypeptide(L)'
;MTHDAARAHIRNTTLISVATGAAGAAAGVAAGGWHYGLAVAATTGGGALLGGYMARNRAAQVFTAVECATALGYADGLAHGVLAAVSNYEAAVFPVSPGGVTEDERAGRRAVAYRLAAADGLPGPVRMAAANALAALDEGSELTSAAAVRRLFAAVHRQTSRR
;
A
#
# COMPACT_ATOMS: atom_id res chain seq x y z
N MET A 1 5.43 2.30 -11.77
CA MET A 1 5.57 3.07 -13.02
C MET A 1 6.78 2.51 -13.76
N THR A 2 6.61 1.95 -14.96
CA THR A 2 7.72 1.36 -15.73
C THR A 2 8.70 2.45 -16.16
N HIS A 3 9.99 2.12 -16.25
CA HIS A 3 11.06 3.04 -16.68
C HIS A 3 10.73 3.77 -18.01
N ASP A 4 9.97 3.13 -18.88
CA ASP A 4 9.56 3.68 -20.19
C ASP A 4 8.49 4.77 -20.08
N ALA A 5 7.56 4.64 -19.14
CA ALA A 5 6.55 5.67 -18.89
C ALA A 5 7.18 6.96 -18.31
N ALA A 6 8.21 6.83 -17.47
CA ALA A 6 8.95 7.97 -16.93
C ALA A 6 9.75 8.69 -18.02
N ARG A 7 10.40 7.94 -18.94
CA ARG A 7 11.13 8.53 -20.10
C ARG A 7 10.19 9.21 -21.09
N ALA A 8 9.04 8.62 -21.38
CA ALA A 8 8.04 9.22 -22.25
C ALA A 8 7.49 10.53 -21.69
N HIS A 9 7.26 10.57 -20.37
CA HIS A 9 6.78 11.79 -19.70
C HIS A 9 7.81 12.91 -19.71
N ILE A 10 9.09 12.61 -19.46
CA ILE A 10 10.19 13.60 -19.52
C ILE A 10 10.29 14.17 -20.93
N ARG A 11 10.27 13.31 -21.95
CA ARG A 11 10.35 13.73 -23.37
C ARG A 11 9.18 14.65 -23.75
N ASN A 12 7.96 14.32 -23.35
CA ASN A 12 6.78 15.13 -23.66
C ASN A 12 6.82 16.50 -22.94
N THR A 13 7.22 16.55 -21.68
CA THR A 13 7.32 17.80 -20.93
C THR A 13 8.38 18.73 -21.53
N THR A 14 9.53 18.19 -21.94
CA THR A 14 10.59 18.95 -22.60
C THR A 14 10.13 19.49 -23.97
N LEU A 15 9.44 18.67 -24.77
CA LEU A 15 8.91 19.10 -26.06
C LEU A 15 7.87 20.22 -25.90
N ILE A 16 6.97 20.13 -24.95
CA ILE A 16 5.97 21.16 -24.67
C ILE A 16 6.65 22.46 -24.24
N SER A 17 7.67 22.40 -23.35
CA SER A 17 8.38 23.58 -22.88
C SER A 17 9.15 24.26 -23.99
N VAL A 18 9.78 23.52 -24.91
CA VAL A 18 10.48 24.07 -26.08
C VAL A 18 9.50 24.69 -27.06
N ALA A 19 8.36 24.03 -27.35
CA ALA A 19 7.34 24.55 -28.25
C ALA A 19 6.72 25.86 -27.72
N THR A 20 6.41 25.92 -26.40
CA THR A 20 5.87 27.12 -25.76
C THR A 20 6.88 28.27 -25.75
N GLY A 21 8.16 27.99 -25.53
CA GLY A 21 9.24 28.99 -25.58
C GLY A 21 9.42 29.53 -27.00
N ALA A 22 9.40 28.69 -28.03
CA ALA A 22 9.51 29.10 -29.42
C ALA A 22 8.32 29.95 -29.88
N ALA A 23 7.10 29.58 -29.51
CA ALA A 23 5.90 30.36 -29.83
C ALA A 23 5.92 31.73 -29.14
N GLY A 24 6.36 31.79 -27.86
CA GLY A 24 6.56 33.03 -27.12
C GLY A 24 7.62 33.95 -27.77
N ALA A 25 8.74 33.37 -28.24
CA ALA A 25 9.79 34.11 -28.95
C ALA A 25 9.26 34.74 -30.25
N ALA A 26 8.51 33.97 -31.07
CA ALA A 26 7.95 34.44 -32.31
C ALA A 26 6.95 35.59 -32.11
N ALA A 27 6.05 35.46 -31.11
CA ALA A 27 5.11 36.52 -30.75
C ALA A 27 5.81 37.78 -30.23
N GLY A 28 6.83 37.64 -29.40
CA GLY A 28 7.62 38.77 -28.86
C GLY A 28 8.39 39.52 -29.96
N VAL A 29 9.00 38.81 -30.91
CA VAL A 29 9.68 39.44 -32.06
C VAL A 29 8.70 40.22 -32.91
N ALA A 30 7.52 39.66 -33.18
CA ALA A 30 6.47 40.34 -33.98
C ALA A 30 5.93 41.60 -33.31
N ALA A 31 5.88 41.63 -31.97
CA ALA A 31 5.32 42.74 -31.20
C ALA A 31 6.33 43.89 -30.94
N GLY A 32 7.62 43.61 -30.74
CA GLY A 32 8.56 44.64 -30.28
C GLY A 32 10.03 44.40 -30.68
N GLY A 33 10.28 43.52 -31.64
CA GLY A 33 11.62 43.19 -32.10
C GLY A 33 12.34 42.16 -31.24
N TRP A 34 13.60 41.85 -31.58
CA TRP A 34 14.33 40.69 -31.08
C TRP A 34 14.56 40.68 -29.55
N HIS A 35 14.72 41.88 -28.95
CA HIS A 35 14.87 41.98 -27.49
C HIS A 35 13.60 41.52 -26.72
N TYR A 36 12.43 41.92 -27.23
CA TYR A 36 11.15 41.44 -26.66
C TYR A 36 10.94 39.95 -26.88
N GLY A 37 11.37 39.42 -28.06
CA GLY A 37 11.32 38.00 -28.33
C GLY A 37 12.11 37.17 -27.33
N LEU A 38 13.34 37.61 -26.96
CA LEU A 38 14.17 36.95 -25.94
C LEU A 38 13.55 37.04 -24.55
N ALA A 39 13.02 38.18 -24.14
CA ALA A 39 12.40 38.35 -22.82
C ALA A 39 11.16 37.47 -22.68
N VAL A 40 10.29 37.40 -23.67
CA VAL A 40 9.10 36.54 -23.67
C VAL A 40 9.47 35.08 -23.74
N ALA A 41 10.47 34.68 -24.53
CA ALA A 41 10.97 33.30 -24.53
C ALA A 41 11.51 32.84 -23.20
N ALA A 42 12.27 33.70 -22.52
CA ALA A 42 12.83 33.41 -21.21
C ALA A 42 11.76 33.26 -20.11
N THR A 43 10.74 34.11 -20.11
CA THR A 43 9.64 34.05 -19.13
C THR A 43 8.70 32.88 -19.38
N THR A 44 8.30 32.62 -20.62
CA THR A 44 7.41 31.51 -20.96
C THR A 44 8.11 30.16 -20.86
N GLY A 45 9.32 30.04 -21.39
CA GLY A 45 10.14 28.80 -21.30
C GLY A 45 10.57 28.49 -19.86
N GLY A 46 11.05 29.48 -19.12
CA GLY A 46 11.43 29.36 -17.72
C GLY A 46 10.24 29.02 -16.81
N GLY A 47 9.10 29.67 -17.04
CA GLY A 47 7.85 29.37 -16.32
C GLY A 47 7.36 27.95 -16.55
N ALA A 48 7.41 27.46 -17.81
CA ALA A 48 7.02 26.09 -18.14
C ALA A 48 7.95 25.03 -17.52
N LEU A 49 9.26 25.30 -17.46
CA LEU A 49 10.24 24.41 -16.81
C LEU A 49 10.04 24.36 -15.28
N LEU A 50 9.88 25.51 -14.64
CA LEU A 50 9.62 25.60 -13.19
C LEU A 50 8.29 24.96 -12.82
N GLY A 51 7.23 25.21 -13.56
CA GLY A 51 5.91 24.61 -13.37
C GLY A 51 5.95 23.09 -13.56
N GLY A 52 6.64 22.61 -14.58
CA GLY A 52 6.84 21.17 -14.82
C GLY A 52 7.64 20.49 -13.70
N TYR A 53 8.69 21.14 -13.20
CA TYR A 53 9.48 20.63 -12.09
C TYR A 53 8.67 20.56 -10.77
N MET A 54 7.92 21.63 -10.45
CA MET A 54 7.06 21.64 -9.25
C MET A 54 5.92 20.61 -9.34
N ALA A 55 5.27 20.48 -10.48
CA ALA A 55 4.23 19.49 -10.71
C ALA A 55 4.77 18.07 -10.56
N ARG A 56 5.96 17.78 -11.08
CA ARG A 56 6.64 16.50 -10.95
C ARG A 56 6.97 16.17 -9.50
N ASN A 57 7.46 17.13 -8.74
CA ASN A 57 7.84 16.92 -7.34
C ASN A 57 6.61 16.64 -6.46
N ARG A 58 5.50 17.36 -6.71
CA ARG A 58 4.21 17.09 -6.06
C ARG A 58 3.62 15.74 -6.46
N ALA A 59 3.66 15.38 -7.74
CA ALA A 59 3.19 14.08 -8.20
C ALA A 59 3.99 12.93 -7.56
N ALA A 60 5.32 13.04 -7.50
CA ALA A 60 6.17 12.03 -6.85
C ALA A 60 5.82 11.86 -5.35
N GLN A 61 5.56 12.96 -4.63
CA GLN A 61 5.14 12.89 -3.22
C GLN A 61 3.77 12.24 -3.04
N VAL A 62 2.81 12.53 -3.93
CA VAL A 62 1.47 11.92 -3.89
C VAL A 62 1.56 10.42 -4.19
N PHE A 63 2.34 10.00 -5.18
CA PHE A 63 2.50 8.58 -5.51
C PHE A 63 3.15 7.79 -4.39
N THR A 64 4.22 8.30 -3.76
CA THR A 64 4.82 7.65 -2.58
C THR A 64 3.86 7.58 -1.41
N ALA A 65 3.07 8.60 -1.15
CA ALA A 65 2.07 8.60 -0.09
C ALA A 65 0.96 7.57 -0.35
N VAL A 66 0.49 7.44 -1.60
CA VAL A 66 -0.52 6.43 -1.99
C VAL A 66 0.03 5.02 -1.89
N GLU A 67 1.26 4.77 -2.35
CA GLU A 67 1.90 3.46 -2.22
C GLU A 67 2.09 3.05 -0.76
N CYS A 68 2.55 3.96 0.10
CA CYS A 68 2.65 3.73 1.54
C CYS A 68 1.29 3.47 2.19
N ALA A 69 0.27 4.26 1.86
CA ALA A 69 -1.08 4.08 2.39
C ALA A 69 -1.70 2.75 1.96
N THR A 70 -1.45 2.33 0.71
CA THR A 70 -1.93 1.05 0.18
C THR A 70 -1.22 -0.13 0.85
N ALA A 71 0.11 -0.06 1.02
CA ALA A 71 0.87 -1.10 1.69
C ALA A 71 0.48 -1.25 3.17
N LEU A 72 0.25 -0.12 3.86
CA LEU A 72 -0.23 -0.11 5.24
C LEU A 72 -1.66 -0.68 5.35
N GLY A 73 -2.56 -0.30 4.44
CA GLY A 73 -3.93 -0.85 4.38
C GLY A 73 -3.94 -2.35 4.10
N TYR A 74 -3.05 -2.83 3.24
CA TYR A 74 -2.89 -4.25 2.96
C TYR A 74 -2.41 -5.04 4.20
N ALA A 75 -1.40 -4.54 4.91
CA ALA A 75 -0.88 -5.16 6.13
C ALA A 75 -1.95 -5.24 7.24
N ASP A 76 -2.78 -4.20 7.39
CA ASP A 76 -3.90 -4.21 8.34
C ASP A 76 -5.01 -5.18 7.91
N GLY A 77 -5.35 -5.21 6.64
CA GLY A 77 -6.30 -6.17 6.09
C GLY A 77 -5.85 -7.61 6.34
N LEU A 78 -4.57 -7.92 6.09
CA LEU A 78 -3.99 -9.23 6.40
C LEU A 78 -4.05 -9.55 7.91
N ALA A 79 -3.72 -8.59 8.76
CA ALA A 79 -3.75 -8.79 10.23
C ALA A 79 -5.16 -9.15 10.72
N HIS A 80 -6.20 -8.45 10.24
CA HIS A 80 -7.59 -8.79 10.55
C HIS A 80 -8.03 -10.12 9.93
N GLY A 81 -7.61 -10.41 8.69
CA GLY A 81 -7.87 -11.68 8.04
C GLY A 81 -7.30 -12.87 8.79
N VAL A 82 -6.07 -12.77 9.28
CA VAL A 82 -5.44 -13.80 10.11
C VAL A 82 -6.20 -13.98 11.42
N LEU A 83 -6.57 -12.90 12.10
CA LEU A 83 -7.34 -12.98 13.34
C LEU A 83 -8.67 -13.72 13.11
N ALA A 84 -9.41 -13.34 12.07
CA ALA A 84 -10.68 -13.98 11.72
C ALA A 84 -10.50 -15.48 11.39
N ALA A 85 -9.47 -15.85 10.64
CA ALA A 85 -9.20 -17.23 10.29
C ALA A 85 -8.81 -18.09 11.49
N VAL A 86 -7.98 -17.57 12.41
CA VAL A 86 -7.59 -18.26 13.64
C VAL A 86 -8.80 -18.43 14.56
N SER A 87 -9.65 -17.40 14.70
CA SER A 87 -10.89 -17.51 15.50
C SER A 87 -11.90 -18.50 14.89
N ASN A 88 -11.99 -18.57 13.55
CA ASN A 88 -12.80 -19.59 12.89
C ASN A 88 -12.26 -21.02 13.09
N TYR A 89 -10.93 -21.17 13.13
CA TYR A 89 -10.33 -22.47 13.44
C TYR A 89 -10.53 -22.83 14.92
N GLU A 90 -10.37 -21.88 15.86
CA GLU A 90 -10.68 -22.07 17.28
C GLU A 90 -12.11 -22.59 17.50
N ALA A 91 -13.09 -21.97 16.84
CA ALA A 91 -14.49 -22.40 16.91
C ALA A 91 -14.74 -23.82 16.33
N ALA A 92 -13.86 -24.30 15.45
CA ALA A 92 -13.93 -25.66 14.94
C ALA A 92 -13.24 -26.68 15.86
N VAL A 93 -12.21 -26.26 16.60
CA VAL A 93 -11.51 -27.11 17.58
C VAL A 93 -12.36 -27.24 18.85
N PHE A 94 -12.99 -26.14 19.29
CA PHE A 94 -13.83 -26.08 20.50
C PHE A 94 -15.28 -25.69 20.14
N PRO A 95 -16.05 -26.58 19.54
CA PRO A 95 -17.41 -26.28 19.08
C PRO A 95 -18.36 -26.12 20.26
N VAL A 96 -19.14 -25.05 20.25
CA VAL A 96 -20.20 -24.80 21.27
C VAL A 96 -21.43 -25.70 21.03
N SER A 97 -21.64 -26.12 19.78
CA SER A 97 -22.81 -26.96 19.40
C SER A 97 -22.53 -28.44 19.58
N PRO A 98 -23.47 -29.26 20.10
CA PRO A 98 -23.29 -30.71 20.30
C PRO A 98 -23.01 -31.49 19.00
N GLY A 99 -23.43 -30.98 17.85
CA GLY A 99 -23.18 -31.59 16.53
C GLY A 99 -21.77 -31.38 16.01
N GLY A 100 -21.02 -30.46 16.63
CA GLY A 100 -19.62 -30.20 16.25
C GLY A 100 -19.45 -29.69 14.80
N VAL A 101 -18.21 -29.77 14.35
CA VAL A 101 -17.77 -29.46 12.98
C VAL A 101 -17.15 -30.74 12.42
N THR A 102 -17.38 -31.04 11.15
CA THR A 102 -16.77 -32.23 10.52
C THR A 102 -15.26 -32.11 10.47
N GLU A 103 -14.55 -33.25 10.41
CA GLU A 103 -13.08 -33.24 10.34
C GLU A 103 -12.56 -32.53 9.07
N ASP A 104 -13.23 -32.72 7.93
CA ASP A 104 -12.89 -32.01 6.68
C ASP A 104 -13.04 -30.50 6.80
N GLU A 105 -14.10 -30.05 7.48
CA GLU A 105 -14.31 -28.62 7.70
C GLU A 105 -13.26 -28.05 8.68
N ARG A 106 -12.91 -28.78 9.74
CA ARG A 106 -11.83 -28.42 10.67
C ARG A 106 -10.50 -28.33 9.94
N ALA A 107 -10.16 -29.33 9.12
CA ALA A 107 -8.94 -29.33 8.30
C ALA A 107 -8.91 -28.16 7.32
N GLY A 108 -10.04 -27.86 6.68
CA GLY A 108 -10.18 -26.71 5.78
C GLY A 108 -9.93 -25.37 6.49
N ARG A 109 -10.55 -25.14 7.66
CA ARG A 109 -10.37 -23.94 8.46
C ARG A 109 -8.93 -23.79 8.97
N ARG A 110 -8.30 -24.90 9.39
CA ARG A 110 -6.89 -24.98 9.77
C ARG A 110 -6.00 -24.53 8.60
N ALA A 111 -6.19 -25.11 7.42
CA ALA A 111 -5.39 -24.78 6.23
C ALA A 111 -5.47 -23.29 5.85
N VAL A 112 -6.66 -22.69 5.93
CA VAL A 112 -6.84 -21.25 5.68
C VAL A 112 -6.09 -20.41 6.71
N ALA A 113 -6.20 -20.74 8.00
CA ALA A 113 -5.53 -20.00 9.07
C ALA A 113 -4.00 -20.03 8.93
N TYR A 114 -3.42 -21.21 8.64
CA TYR A 114 -1.98 -21.35 8.37
C TYR A 114 -1.52 -20.60 7.15
N ARG A 115 -2.29 -20.64 6.05
CA ARG A 115 -1.97 -19.91 4.82
C ARG A 115 -1.92 -18.41 5.04
N LEU A 116 -2.90 -17.86 5.76
CA LEU A 116 -2.93 -16.43 6.07
C LEU A 116 -1.83 -16.03 7.06
N ALA A 117 -1.50 -16.84 8.05
CA ALA A 117 -0.40 -16.60 8.97
C ALA A 117 0.98 -16.62 8.29
N ALA A 118 1.12 -17.35 7.18
CA ALA A 118 2.33 -17.42 6.36
C ALA A 118 2.38 -16.32 5.26
N ALA A 119 1.33 -15.51 5.10
CA ALA A 119 1.24 -14.53 4.01
C ALA A 119 2.35 -13.47 4.09
N ASP A 120 2.90 -13.10 2.93
CA ASP A 120 3.85 -12.00 2.81
C ASP A 120 3.18 -10.66 3.13
N GLY A 121 3.92 -9.78 3.81
CA GLY A 121 3.39 -8.48 4.24
C GLY A 121 2.67 -8.50 5.60
N LEU A 122 2.49 -9.66 6.23
CA LEU A 122 1.96 -9.72 7.59
C LEU A 122 2.99 -9.15 8.59
N PRO A 123 2.59 -8.18 9.47
CA PRO A 123 3.49 -7.60 10.47
C PRO A 123 4.10 -8.65 11.39
N GLY A 124 5.41 -8.56 11.65
CA GLY A 124 6.16 -9.55 12.45
C GLY A 124 5.52 -9.91 13.79
N PRO A 125 5.10 -8.93 14.62
CA PRO A 125 4.42 -9.22 15.89
C PRO A 125 3.11 -9.98 15.76
N VAL A 126 2.33 -9.68 14.69
CA VAL A 126 1.07 -10.38 14.38
C VAL A 126 1.36 -11.81 13.92
N ARG A 127 2.36 -11.97 13.05
CA ARG A 127 2.80 -13.29 12.54
C ARG A 127 3.22 -14.22 13.69
N MET A 128 4.04 -13.73 14.61
CA MET A 128 4.46 -14.52 15.79
C MET A 128 3.28 -14.87 16.69
N ALA A 129 2.39 -13.93 16.95
CA ALA A 129 1.20 -14.20 17.77
C ALA A 129 0.26 -15.20 17.11
N ALA A 130 0.09 -15.15 15.78
CA ALA A 130 -0.71 -16.11 15.02
C ALA A 130 -0.09 -17.51 15.05
N ALA A 131 1.23 -17.64 14.85
CA ALA A 131 1.92 -18.92 14.94
C ALA A 131 1.75 -19.57 16.31
N ASN A 132 1.89 -18.80 17.39
CA ASN A 132 1.68 -19.29 18.75
C ASN A 132 0.22 -19.71 19.02
N ALA A 133 -0.76 -18.96 18.47
CA ALA A 133 -2.17 -19.30 18.58
C ALA A 133 -2.50 -20.60 17.84
N LEU A 134 -1.97 -20.78 16.64
CA LEU A 134 -2.15 -21.99 15.83
C LEU A 134 -1.53 -23.22 16.52
N ALA A 135 -0.31 -23.09 17.05
CA ALA A 135 0.34 -24.17 17.80
C ALA A 135 -0.49 -24.58 19.03
N ALA A 136 -1.00 -23.62 19.80
CA ALA A 136 -1.84 -23.90 20.97
C ALA A 136 -3.17 -24.57 20.58
N LEU A 137 -3.78 -24.20 19.46
CA LEU A 137 -4.99 -24.83 18.92
C LEU A 137 -4.72 -26.27 18.49
N ASP A 138 -3.57 -26.54 17.88
CA ASP A 138 -3.17 -27.89 17.48
C ASP A 138 -2.86 -28.80 18.69
N GLU A 139 -2.41 -28.23 19.82
CA GLU A 139 -2.25 -28.95 21.10
C GLU A 139 -3.59 -29.31 21.76
N GLY A 140 -4.69 -28.65 21.35
CA GLY A 140 -6.05 -28.97 21.84
C GLY A 140 -6.36 -28.55 23.27
N SER A 141 -5.55 -27.70 23.90
CA SER A 141 -5.81 -27.16 25.23
C SER A 141 -6.62 -25.85 25.14
N GLU A 142 -7.85 -25.86 25.61
CA GLU A 142 -8.77 -24.70 25.50
C GLU A 142 -8.21 -23.45 26.23
N LEU A 143 -7.66 -23.62 27.44
CA LEU A 143 -7.13 -22.50 28.25
C LEU A 143 -5.91 -21.84 27.58
N THR A 144 -4.97 -22.65 27.05
CA THR A 144 -3.78 -22.13 26.37
C THR A 144 -4.14 -21.50 25.04
N SER A 145 -5.07 -22.09 24.28
CA SER A 145 -5.58 -21.57 23.02
C SER A 145 -6.27 -20.23 23.22
N ALA A 146 -7.21 -20.12 24.16
CA ALA A 146 -7.90 -18.87 24.45
C ALA A 146 -6.93 -17.74 24.89
N ALA A 147 -5.89 -18.07 25.65
CA ALA A 147 -4.86 -17.10 26.02
C ALA A 147 -4.02 -16.65 24.81
N ALA A 148 -3.68 -17.58 23.92
CA ALA A 148 -2.89 -17.29 22.73
C ALA A 148 -3.70 -16.48 21.70
N VAL A 149 -4.97 -16.78 21.47
CA VAL A 149 -5.88 -16.00 20.61
C VAL A 149 -6.07 -14.59 21.15
N ARG A 150 -6.23 -14.39 22.47
CA ARG A 150 -6.26 -13.05 23.06
C ARG A 150 -4.97 -12.25 22.82
N ARG A 151 -3.81 -12.90 22.85
CA ARG A 151 -2.52 -12.24 22.50
C ARG A 151 -2.48 -11.83 21.03
N LEU A 152 -3.00 -12.67 20.13
CA LEU A 152 -3.13 -12.33 18.71
C LEU A 152 -4.04 -11.11 18.53
N PHE A 153 -5.21 -11.10 19.17
CA PHE A 153 -6.12 -9.95 19.16
C PHE A 153 -5.41 -8.66 19.60
N ALA A 154 -4.69 -8.73 20.73
CA ALA A 154 -3.92 -7.59 21.25
C ALA A 154 -2.79 -7.15 20.29
N ALA A 155 -2.16 -8.07 19.55
CA ALA A 155 -1.13 -7.75 18.57
C ALA A 155 -1.74 -7.02 17.37
N VAL A 156 -2.88 -7.48 16.85
CA VAL A 156 -3.63 -6.85 15.76
C VAL A 156 -4.10 -5.45 16.17
N HIS A 157 -4.69 -5.33 17.35
CA HIS A 157 -5.18 -4.04 17.86
C HIS A 157 -4.05 -3.01 18.02
N ARG A 158 -2.90 -3.42 18.56
CA ARG A 158 -1.73 -2.54 18.66
C ARG A 158 -1.18 -2.11 17.30
N GLN A 159 -1.28 -2.96 16.29
CA GLN A 159 -0.87 -2.63 14.93
C GLN A 159 -1.75 -1.52 14.34
N THR A 160 -3.07 -1.61 14.50
CA THR A 160 -4.03 -0.64 13.96
C THR A 160 -4.09 0.67 14.77
N SER A 161 -3.82 0.62 16.08
CA SER A 161 -3.86 1.80 16.97
C SER A 161 -2.61 2.69 16.91
N ARG A 162 -1.55 2.29 16.22
CA ARG A 162 -0.31 3.09 16.05
C ARG A 162 -0.40 4.15 14.96
N ARG A 163 -1.56 4.39 14.42
CA ARG A 163 -1.88 5.41 13.40
C ARG A 163 -2.63 6.57 14.00
#